data_bc5ec621cd3d1c9a5da528bbedf1608b
#
_entry.id   bc5ec621cd3d1c9a5da528bbedf1608b
#
_cell.length_a   1.000
_cell.length_b   1.000
_cell.length_c   1.000
_cell.angle_alpha   90.00
_cell.angle_beta   90.00
_cell.angle_gamma   90.00
#
_symmetry.space_group_name_H-M   'P 1'
#
loop_
_entity.id
_entity.type
_entity.pdbx_description
1 polymer ?
#
loop_
_entity_poly.entity_id
_entity_poly.type
_entity_poly.pdbx_seq_one_letter_code
_entity_poly.pdbx_strand_id
1 'polypeptide(L)'
;MSGAPGGGVARKRCTVAFATRERQYLWSVELPAEARIAEALAAARALAAAEQPSAEIPWESAPVGVFGELRSRSDGCADGDRIELYRPLERDPRERRRERVQRERRSKRAPR
;
A
#
# COMPACT_ATOMS: atom_id res chain seq x y z
N MET A 1 23.73 15.22 -4.25
CA MET A 1 23.40 15.44 -4.71
C MET A 1 23.00 15.39 -4.79
N SER A 2 22.92 15.23 -4.49
CA SER A 2 22.48 15.21 -4.96
C SER A 2 22.07 15.44 -5.29
N GLY A 3 22.08 15.56 -5.32
CA GLY A 3 21.69 15.79 -6.05
C GLY A 3 21.42 15.96 -6.25
N ALA A 4 21.56 16.06 -6.33
CA ALA A 4 21.32 16.33 -6.99
C ALA A 4 21.30 16.57 -7.34
N PRO A 5 21.55 16.45 -7.45
CA PRO A 5 21.42 16.83 -8.16
C PRO A 5 21.08 17.15 -8.56
N GLY A 6 21.72 16.66 -8.41
CA GLY A 6 21.12 17.01 -9.25
C GLY A 6 20.24 17.44 -9.22
N GLY A 7 20.66 17.77 -9.38
CA GLY A 7 19.53 18.40 -9.51
C GLY A 7 18.55 18.14 -8.57
N GLY A 8 18.88 17.96 -7.65
CA GLY A 8 17.93 18.01 -6.67
C GLY A 8 16.59 17.47 -7.05
N VAL A 9 16.55 16.29 -7.58
CA VAL A 9 15.28 15.64 -7.68
C VAL A 9 14.78 15.40 -6.27
N ALA A 10 13.64 15.95 -5.93
CA ALA A 10 13.07 15.74 -4.62
C ALA A 10 12.75 14.26 -4.44
N ARG A 11 12.99 13.77 -3.24
CA ARG A 11 12.72 12.39 -2.92
C ARG A 11 11.78 12.31 -1.73
N LYS A 12 11.12 11.19 -1.61
CA LYS A 12 10.24 10.96 -0.49
C LYS A 12 10.47 9.54 0.01
N ARG A 13 10.09 9.31 1.25
CA ARG A 13 10.20 8.01 1.86
C ARG A 13 8.83 7.55 2.29
N CYS A 14 8.49 6.34 1.89
CA CYS A 14 7.22 5.74 2.24
C CYS A 14 7.48 4.38 2.86
N THR A 15 6.49 3.86 3.56
CA THR A 15 6.54 2.52 4.10
C THR A 15 5.48 1.70 3.39
N VAL A 16 5.83 0.48 3.00
CA VAL A 16 4.86 -0.46 2.45
C VAL A 16 4.69 -1.57 3.48
N ALA A 17 3.46 -1.89 3.80
CA ALA A 17 3.14 -2.85 4.86
C ALA A 17 2.22 -3.93 4.35
N PHE A 18 2.45 -5.15 4.81
CA PHE A 18 1.57 -6.28 4.54
C PHE A 18 1.58 -7.17 5.78
N ALA A 19 0.40 -7.58 6.22
CA ALA A 19 0.29 -8.39 7.43
C ALA A 19 -0.53 -9.63 7.15
N THR A 20 -0.04 -10.75 7.67
CA THR A 20 -0.80 -11.98 7.76
C THR A 20 -1.15 -12.19 9.23
N ARG A 21 -1.79 -13.32 9.53
CA ARG A 21 -2.06 -13.66 10.91
C ARG A 21 -0.79 -13.81 11.72
N GLU A 22 0.24 -14.36 11.09
CA GLU A 22 1.46 -14.75 11.80
C GLU A 22 2.54 -13.70 11.70
N ARG A 23 2.49 -12.84 10.70
CA ARG A 23 3.62 -11.97 10.41
C ARG A 23 3.19 -10.62 9.91
N GLN A 24 4.02 -9.63 10.22
CA GLN A 24 3.89 -8.31 9.63
C GLN A 24 5.16 -8.01 8.84
N TYR A 25 4.98 -7.55 7.63
CA TYR A 25 6.08 -7.15 6.77
C TYR A 25 6.06 -5.65 6.59
N LEU A 26 7.22 -5.03 6.72
CA LEU A 26 7.37 -3.60 6.53
C LEU A 26 8.59 -3.36 5.67
N TRP A 27 8.41 -2.54 4.66
CA TRP A 27 9.53 -2.15 3.79
C TRP A 27 9.55 -0.64 3.68
N SER A 28 10.71 -0.04 3.95
CA SER A 28 10.90 1.38 3.79
C SER A 28 11.48 1.61 2.41
N VAL A 29 10.83 2.45 1.61
CA VAL A 29 11.26 2.69 0.24
C VAL A 29 11.48 4.17 0.02
N GLU A 30 12.48 4.49 -0.78
CA GLU A 30 12.78 5.85 -1.18
C GLU A 30 12.40 6.02 -2.64
N LEU A 31 11.69 7.10 -2.94
CA LEU A 31 11.07 7.25 -4.24
C LEU A 31 11.24 8.68 -4.73
N PRO A 32 11.21 8.91 -6.04
CA PRO A 32 11.05 10.28 -6.53
C PRO A 32 9.76 10.90 -6.02
N ALA A 33 9.75 12.22 -5.95
CA ALA A 33 8.63 12.92 -5.33
C ALA A 33 7.30 12.63 -6.04
N GLU A 34 7.33 12.41 -7.34
CA GLU A 34 6.08 12.19 -8.07
C GLU A 34 5.73 10.71 -8.25
N ALA A 35 6.44 9.81 -7.59
CA ALA A 35 6.14 8.39 -7.71
C ALA A 35 4.75 8.08 -7.19
N ARG A 36 4.15 7.07 -7.75
CA ARG A 36 2.82 6.64 -7.41
C ARG A 36 2.88 5.39 -6.56
N ILE A 37 1.73 4.98 -6.06
CA ILE A 37 1.66 3.81 -5.21
C ILE A 37 2.24 2.59 -5.92
N ALA A 38 1.94 2.42 -7.21
CA ALA A 38 2.48 1.29 -7.96
C ALA A 38 4.01 1.23 -7.89
N GLU A 39 4.66 2.38 -7.94
CA GLU A 39 6.12 2.40 -7.88
C GLU A 39 6.64 2.08 -6.49
N ALA A 40 5.91 2.52 -5.46
CA ALA A 40 6.27 2.13 -4.09
C ALA A 40 6.16 0.63 -3.91
N LEU A 41 5.12 0.03 -4.47
CA LEU A 41 4.94 -1.42 -4.37
C LEU A 41 6.05 -2.15 -5.12
N ALA A 42 6.43 -1.65 -6.29
CA ALA A 42 7.51 -2.28 -7.06
C ALA A 42 8.83 -2.22 -6.26
N ALA A 43 9.11 -1.11 -5.63
CA ALA A 43 10.33 -0.98 -4.83
C ALA A 43 10.29 -1.92 -3.63
N ALA A 44 9.15 -2.01 -2.97
CA ALA A 44 9.01 -2.92 -1.82
C ALA A 44 9.13 -4.37 -2.26
N ARG A 45 8.58 -4.69 -3.42
CA ARG A 45 8.67 -6.05 -3.95
C ARG A 45 10.12 -6.45 -4.20
N ALA A 46 10.91 -5.54 -4.68
CA ALA A 46 12.34 -5.82 -4.90
C ALA A 46 13.04 -6.09 -3.56
N LEU A 47 12.73 -5.30 -2.54
CA LEU A 47 13.29 -5.55 -1.21
C LEU A 47 12.85 -6.90 -0.67
N ALA A 48 11.58 -7.21 -0.82
CA ALA A 48 11.04 -8.47 -0.32
C ALA A 48 11.70 -9.65 -1.03
N ALA A 49 11.96 -9.54 -2.32
CA ALA A 49 12.60 -10.62 -3.05
C ALA A 49 14.00 -10.90 -2.49
N ALA A 50 14.68 -9.86 -2.03
CA ALA A 50 16.00 -10.04 -1.45
C ALA A 50 15.94 -10.52 0.00
N GLU A 51 15.00 -10.00 0.77
CA GLU A 51 15.00 -10.22 2.22
C GLU A 51 14.10 -11.36 2.65
N GLN A 52 13.00 -11.55 1.95
CA GLN A 52 12.04 -12.61 2.28
C GLN A 52 11.66 -13.38 1.01
N PRO A 53 12.62 -14.08 0.42
CA PRO A 53 12.35 -14.72 -0.88
C PRO A 53 11.28 -15.79 -0.83
N SER A 54 11.02 -16.35 0.33
CA SER A 54 10.00 -17.39 0.45
C SER A 54 8.63 -16.84 0.78
N ALA A 55 8.51 -15.55 1.03
CA ALA A 55 7.23 -14.99 1.42
C ALA A 55 6.32 -14.88 0.21
N GLU A 56 5.06 -15.24 0.42
CA GLU A 56 4.05 -15.13 -0.62
C GLU A 56 3.24 -13.88 -0.38
N ILE A 57 3.53 -12.86 -1.14
CA ILE A 57 2.91 -11.56 -0.96
C ILE A 57 2.09 -11.25 -2.20
N PRO A 58 0.82 -10.90 -2.03
CA PRO A 58 -0.08 -10.72 -3.19
C PRO A 58 0.11 -9.35 -3.83
N TRP A 59 1.30 -9.12 -4.40
CA TRP A 59 1.66 -7.81 -4.92
C TRP A 59 0.68 -7.29 -5.97
N GLU A 60 0.16 -8.18 -6.79
CA GLU A 60 -0.64 -7.77 -7.94
C GLU A 60 -2.13 -7.82 -7.68
N SER A 61 -2.55 -8.65 -6.74
CA SER A 61 -3.97 -8.88 -6.53
C SER A 61 -4.51 -8.18 -5.29
N ALA A 62 -3.65 -7.75 -4.39
CA ALA A 62 -4.10 -7.18 -3.13
C ALA A 62 -4.70 -5.80 -3.33
N PRO A 63 -5.81 -5.49 -2.68
CA PRO A 63 -6.23 -4.11 -2.58
C PRO A 63 -5.19 -3.31 -1.82
N VAL A 64 -5.07 -2.04 -2.13
CA VAL A 64 -4.10 -1.18 -1.45
C VAL A 64 -4.81 -0.01 -0.82
N GLY A 65 -4.18 0.56 0.18
CA GLY A 65 -4.70 1.72 0.84
C GLY A 65 -3.62 2.51 1.53
N VAL A 66 -3.99 3.67 2.01
CA VAL A 66 -3.10 4.54 2.77
C VAL A 66 -3.86 4.95 4.03
N PHE A 67 -3.28 4.64 5.18
CA PHE A 67 -3.91 4.95 6.47
C PHE A 67 -5.35 4.45 6.53
N GLY A 68 -5.57 3.22 6.08
CA GLY A 68 -6.88 2.59 6.16
C GLY A 68 -7.85 2.96 5.07
N GLU A 69 -7.49 3.84 4.15
CA GLU A 69 -8.36 4.23 3.04
C GLU A 69 -7.93 3.56 1.76
N LEU A 70 -8.87 2.93 1.09
CA LEU A 70 -8.57 2.30 -0.19
C LEU A 70 -8.08 3.33 -1.20
N ARG A 71 -7.10 2.93 -1.96
CA ARG A 71 -6.51 3.78 -2.99
C ARG A 71 -6.29 2.99 -4.26
N SER A 72 -6.13 3.71 -5.35
CA SER A 72 -5.74 3.11 -6.61
C SER A 72 -4.22 3.06 -6.69
N ARG A 73 -3.70 2.04 -7.35
CA ARG A 73 -2.26 1.95 -7.55
C ARG A 73 -1.72 3.10 -8.39
N SER A 74 -2.59 3.75 -9.16
CA SER A 74 -2.20 4.91 -9.94
C SER A 74 -2.25 6.21 -9.16
N ASP A 75 -2.71 6.19 -7.92
CA ASP A 75 -2.71 7.37 -7.08
C ASP A 75 -1.29 7.72 -6.66
N GLY A 76 -1.05 9.01 -6.45
CA GLY A 76 0.20 9.44 -5.87
C GLY A 76 0.28 9.09 -4.41
N CYS A 77 1.47 9.17 -3.87
CA CYS A 77 1.68 9.01 -2.44
C CYS A 77 2.60 10.12 -1.95
N ALA A 78 2.48 10.45 -0.69
CA ALA A 78 3.22 11.57 -0.10
C ALA A 78 4.32 11.04 0.79
N ASP A 79 5.31 11.90 1.02
CA ASP A 79 6.36 11.58 1.97
C ASP A 79 5.75 11.22 3.32
N GLY A 80 6.21 10.12 3.86
CA GLY A 80 5.70 9.64 5.14
C GLY A 80 4.48 8.75 5.05
N ASP A 81 3.95 8.53 3.87
CA ASP A 81 2.76 7.68 3.75
C ASP A 81 3.08 6.24 4.10
N ARG A 82 2.10 5.60 4.68
CA ARG A 82 2.12 4.16 4.93
C ARG A 82 1.16 3.51 3.95
N ILE A 83 1.72 2.82 2.97
CA ILE A 83 0.97 2.15 1.93
C ILE A 83 0.74 0.72 2.38
N GLU A 84 -0.51 0.30 2.43
CA GLU A 84 -0.86 -1.00 2.98
C GLU A 84 -1.41 -1.89 1.90
N LEU A 85 -0.89 -3.11 1.86
CA LEU A 85 -1.48 -4.16 1.06
C LEU A 85 -2.45 -4.91 1.94
N TYR A 86 -3.69 -5.01 1.51
CA TYR A 86 -4.69 -5.73 2.27
C TYR A 86 -4.80 -7.14 1.72
N ARG A 87 -4.89 -8.09 2.62
CA ARG A 87 -5.02 -9.47 2.17
C ARG A 87 -6.29 -9.63 1.36
N PRO A 88 -6.22 -10.33 0.22
CA PRO A 88 -7.46 -10.75 -0.41
C PRO A 88 -8.21 -11.63 0.58
N LEU A 89 -9.44 -11.27 0.83
CA LEU A 89 -10.19 -11.97 1.85
C LEU A 89 -10.88 -13.17 1.26
N GLU A 90 -10.55 -14.34 1.80
CA GLU A 90 -11.26 -15.55 1.45
C GLU A 90 -12.31 -15.78 2.50
N ARG A 91 -13.32 -14.96 2.46
CA ARG A 91 -14.41 -15.05 3.38
C ARG A 91 -15.60 -15.66 2.70
N ASP A 92 -16.52 -16.18 3.52
CA ASP A 92 -17.72 -16.63 2.89
C ASP A 92 -18.52 -15.43 2.37
N PRO A 93 -19.39 -15.65 1.39
CA PRO A 93 -20.09 -14.53 0.76
C PRO A 93 -20.95 -13.71 1.72
N ARG A 94 -21.43 -14.31 2.78
CA ARG A 94 -22.25 -13.57 3.73
C ARG A 94 -21.43 -12.51 4.46
N GLU A 95 -20.23 -12.85 4.84
CA GLU A 95 -19.35 -11.88 5.50
C GLU A 95 -19.03 -10.71 4.60
N ARG A 96 -18.73 -10.99 3.35
CA ARG A 96 -18.41 -9.94 2.41
C ARG A 96 -19.62 -9.04 2.16
N ARG A 97 -20.78 -9.62 2.07
CA ARG A 97 -22.00 -8.85 1.87
C ARG A 97 -22.26 -7.94 3.06
N ARG A 98 -22.06 -8.45 4.27
CA ARG A 98 -22.25 -7.65 5.46
C ARG A 98 -21.31 -6.47 5.51
N GLU A 99 -20.06 -6.69 5.16
CA GLU A 99 -19.10 -5.62 5.13
C GLU A 99 -19.46 -4.55 4.11
N ARG A 100 -19.95 -4.98 2.97
CA ARG A 100 -20.33 -4.04 1.94
C ARG A 100 -21.49 -3.17 2.41
N VAL A 101 -22.46 -3.76 3.04
CA VAL A 101 -23.60 -3.01 3.57
C VAL A 101 -23.14 -1.99 4.60
N GLN A 102 -22.25 -2.38 5.48
CA GLN A 102 -21.75 -1.46 6.49
C GLN A 102 -21.00 -0.30 5.86
N ARG A 103 -20.21 -0.56 4.85
CA ARG A 103 -19.49 0.50 4.16
C ARG A 103 -20.42 1.46 3.47
N GLU A 104 -21.45 0.95 2.87
CA GLU A 104 -22.43 1.80 2.22
C GLU A 104 -23.13 2.70 3.20
N ARG A 105 -23.49 2.17 4.35
CA ARG A 105 -24.11 2.98 5.38
C ARG A 105 -23.18 4.09 5.86
N ARG A 106 -21.92 3.78 6.05
CA ARG A 106 -20.97 4.80 6.47
C ARG A 106 -20.78 5.85 5.40
N SER A 107 -20.75 5.44 4.15
CA SER A 107 -20.65 6.39 3.07
C SER A 107 -21.80 7.36 3.06
N LYS A 108 -23.00 6.85 3.26
CA LYS A 108 -24.17 7.71 3.25
C LYS A 108 -24.16 8.71 4.38
N ARG A 109 -23.54 8.35 5.49
CA ARG A 109 -23.44 9.23 6.63
C ARG A 109 -22.23 10.14 6.59
N ALA A 110 -21.23 9.77 5.81
CA ALA A 110 -19.97 10.46 5.83
C ALA A 110 -20.04 11.93 5.48
N PRO A 111 -20.88 12.34 4.55
CA PRO A 111 -20.88 13.77 4.19
C PRO A 111 -21.51 14.67 5.19
N ARG A 112 -21.53 14.36 6.35
CA ARG A 112 -22.00 15.26 7.37
C ARG A 112 -20.99 16.27 7.75
#